data_3f7d578ecbacdeb6d642fa63171f745e
#
_entry.id   3f7d578ecbacdeb6d642fa63171f745e
#
_cell.length_a   1.000
_cell.length_b   1.000
_cell.length_c   1.000
_cell.angle_alpha   90.00
_cell.angle_beta   90.00
_cell.angle_gamma   90.00
#
_symmetry.space_group_name_H-M   'P 1'
#
loop_
_entity.id
_entity.type
_entity.pdbx_description
1 polymer ?
#
loop_
_entity_poly.entity_id
_entity_poly.type
_entity_poly.pdbx_seq_one_letter_code
_entity_poly.pdbx_strand_id
1 'polypeptide(L)'
;MEQHGIKFWAEDDRPREKLLLKGKTALSDAELLAILIGSGTRKKCAVTLAKEILSEFQNNLTLFSKVQISELLKFNGIGEAKAISIMAALEIGRRRQGAEQQKQIKVSNSNSVYQHLKPFL
;
A
#
# COMPACT_ATOMS: atom_id res chain seq x y z
N MET A 1 -4.07 29.09 10.41
CA MET A 1 -4.58 27.71 10.69
C MET A 1 -5.44 27.20 9.56
N GLU A 2 -6.46 27.94 9.19
CA GLU A 2 -7.34 27.54 8.10
C GLU A 2 -6.61 27.46 6.76
N GLN A 3 -5.75 28.43 6.47
CA GLN A 3 -4.96 28.42 5.26
C GLN A 3 -4.04 27.21 5.20
N HIS A 4 -3.50 26.81 6.35
CA HIS A 4 -2.67 25.63 6.46
C HIS A 4 -3.47 24.37 6.12
N GLY A 5 -4.69 24.26 6.68
CA GLY A 5 -5.56 23.14 6.40
C GLY A 5 -5.95 23.05 4.94
N ILE A 6 -6.31 24.18 4.33
CA ILE A 6 -6.69 24.23 2.92
C ILE A 6 -5.51 23.81 2.03
N LYS A 7 -4.31 24.30 2.36
CA LYS A 7 -3.11 23.94 1.62
C LYS A 7 -2.87 22.44 1.65
N PHE A 8 -2.98 21.83 2.82
CA PHE A 8 -2.75 20.38 2.95
C PHE A 8 -3.88 19.57 2.32
N TRP A 9 -5.09 20.07 2.30
CA TRP A 9 -6.18 19.41 1.60
C TRP A 9 -5.88 19.29 0.10
N ALA A 10 -5.39 20.37 -0.50
CA ALA A 10 -5.04 20.36 -1.91
C ALA A 10 -3.88 19.38 -2.17
N GLU A 11 -2.89 19.37 -1.29
CA GLU A 11 -1.78 18.43 -1.39
C GLU A 11 -2.23 16.99 -1.20
N ASP A 12 -3.16 16.75 -0.27
CA ASP A 12 -3.68 15.41 0.00
C ASP A 12 -4.47 14.86 -1.19
N ASP A 13 -5.05 15.71 -2.01
CA ASP A 13 -5.78 15.25 -3.20
C ASP A 13 -4.88 14.96 -4.39
N ARG A 14 -3.64 15.44 -4.40
CA ARG A 14 -2.72 15.23 -5.52
C ARG A 14 -2.49 13.78 -5.89
N PRO A 15 -2.26 12.86 -4.93
CA PRO A 15 -2.07 11.46 -5.30
C PRO A 15 -3.28 10.87 -6.00
N ARG A 16 -4.49 11.21 -5.55
CA ARG A 16 -5.72 10.73 -6.20
C ARG A 16 -5.85 11.27 -7.61
N GLU A 17 -5.58 12.55 -7.79
CA GLU A 17 -5.61 13.18 -9.10
C GLU A 17 -4.59 12.55 -10.03
N LYS A 18 -3.38 12.32 -9.54
CA LYS A 18 -2.32 11.70 -10.30
C LYS A 18 -2.71 10.28 -10.73
N LEU A 19 -3.33 9.53 -9.85
CA LEU A 19 -3.79 8.17 -10.18
C LEU A 19 -4.83 8.21 -11.30
N LEU A 20 -5.77 9.14 -11.21
CA LEU A 20 -6.81 9.28 -12.24
C LEU A 20 -6.25 9.72 -13.59
N LEU A 21 -5.27 10.62 -13.58
CA LEU A 21 -4.73 11.19 -14.82
C LEU A 21 -3.65 10.31 -15.44
N LYS A 22 -2.82 9.68 -14.64
CA LYS A 22 -1.62 8.96 -15.13
C LYS A 22 -1.66 7.46 -14.87
N GLY A 23 -2.58 7.00 -14.05
CA GLY A 23 -2.69 5.59 -13.75
C GLY A 23 -1.86 5.17 -12.54
N LYS A 24 -2.18 3.99 -12.03
CA LYS A 24 -1.61 3.50 -10.77
C LYS A 24 -0.09 3.28 -10.81
N THR A 25 0.43 2.91 -11.96
CA THR A 25 1.86 2.61 -12.07
C THR A 25 2.74 3.85 -12.02
N ALA A 26 2.14 5.02 -12.16
CA ALA A 26 2.88 6.29 -12.09
C ALA A 26 3.12 6.77 -10.67
N LEU A 27 2.49 6.15 -9.67
CA LEU A 27 2.60 6.59 -8.29
C LEU A 27 3.72 5.85 -7.55
N SER A 28 4.39 6.58 -6.66
CA SER A 28 5.35 5.97 -5.74
C SER A 28 4.62 5.20 -4.65
N ASP A 29 5.33 4.36 -3.92
CA ASP A 29 4.77 3.63 -2.78
C ASP A 29 4.17 4.58 -1.76
N ALA A 30 4.85 5.68 -1.49
CA ALA A 30 4.36 6.68 -0.53
C ALA A 30 3.08 7.35 -1.03
N GLU A 31 2.99 7.62 -2.32
CA GLU A 31 1.78 8.20 -2.89
C GLU A 31 0.60 7.25 -2.80
N LEU A 32 0.82 5.97 -3.06
CA LEU A 32 -0.23 4.96 -2.92
C LEU A 32 -0.68 4.85 -1.46
N LEU A 33 0.26 4.81 -0.54
CA LEU A 33 -0.08 4.78 0.89
C LEU A 33 -0.82 6.05 1.31
N ALA A 34 -0.43 7.20 0.76
CA ALA A 34 -1.10 8.45 1.05
C ALA A 34 -2.57 8.44 0.65
N ILE A 35 -2.92 7.75 -0.44
CA ILE A 35 -4.32 7.59 -0.85
C ILE A 35 -5.09 6.82 0.23
N LEU A 36 -4.51 5.76 0.77
CA LEU A 36 -5.14 4.98 1.84
C LEU A 36 -5.30 5.80 3.12
N ILE A 37 -4.31 6.62 3.42
CA ILE A 37 -4.37 7.52 4.57
C ILE A 37 -5.46 8.57 4.39
N GLY A 38 -5.60 9.08 3.18
CA GLY A 38 -6.63 10.04 2.80
C GLY A 38 -6.27 11.47 3.12
N SER A 39 -5.94 11.76 4.36
CA SER A 39 -5.55 13.11 4.78
C SER A 39 -4.44 13.01 5.82
N GLY A 40 -3.60 14.03 5.84
CA GLY A 40 -2.53 14.11 6.82
C GLY A 40 -2.99 14.78 8.11
N THR A 41 -2.06 15.43 8.76
CA THR A 41 -2.32 16.21 9.98
C THR A 41 -2.24 17.69 9.64
N ARG A 42 -2.37 18.52 10.64
CA ARG A 42 -2.19 19.97 10.45
C ARG A 42 -0.77 20.34 10.05
N LYS A 43 0.19 19.49 10.43
CA LYS A 43 1.61 19.77 10.21
C LYS A 43 2.17 19.06 8.98
N LYS A 44 1.52 18.00 8.52
CA LYS A 44 2.05 17.15 7.45
C LYS A 44 0.94 16.72 6.54
N CYS A 45 1.18 16.80 5.24
CA CYS A 45 0.25 16.23 4.27
C CYS A 45 0.36 14.70 4.29
N ALA A 46 -0.59 14.04 3.64
CA ALA A 46 -0.66 12.57 3.64
C ALA A 46 0.60 11.93 3.03
N VAL A 47 1.16 12.53 1.98
CA VAL A 47 2.37 11.99 1.34
C VAL A 47 3.56 12.07 2.29
N THR A 48 3.73 13.18 3.00
CA THR A 48 4.81 13.31 3.97
C THR A 48 4.67 12.28 5.09
N LEU A 49 3.44 12.11 5.60
CA LEU A 49 3.17 11.13 6.62
C LEU A 49 3.46 9.71 6.10
N ALA A 50 3.04 9.42 4.87
CA ALA A 50 3.31 8.12 4.25
C ALA A 50 4.81 7.85 4.13
N LYS A 51 5.58 8.85 3.72
CA LYS A 51 7.03 8.72 3.63
C LYS A 51 7.66 8.41 4.98
N GLU A 52 7.19 9.06 6.04
CA GLU A 52 7.69 8.81 7.38
C GLU A 52 7.35 7.39 7.85
N ILE A 53 6.14 6.94 7.58
CA ILE A 53 5.74 5.58 7.95
C ILE A 53 6.62 4.57 7.22
N LEU A 54 6.76 4.71 5.90
CA LEU A 54 7.56 3.77 5.13
C LEU A 54 9.03 3.77 5.53
N SER A 55 9.57 4.92 5.93
CA SER A 55 10.96 5.00 6.35
C SER A 55 11.24 4.20 7.63
N GLU A 56 10.23 4.05 8.50
CA GLU A 56 10.35 3.20 9.69
C GLU A 56 10.48 1.72 9.33
N PHE A 57 10.09 1.36 8.12
CA PHE A 57 10.20 0.00 7.60
C PHE A 57 11.25 -0.06 6.49
N GLN A 58 12.21 0.86 6.52
CA GLN A 58 13.36 0.90 5.62
C GLN A 58 12.95 1.03 4.14
N ASN A 59 11.81 1.65 3.90
CA ASN A 59 11.23 1.81 2.56
C ASN A 59 11.08 0.47 1.84
N ASN A 60 10.86 -0.59 2.60
CA ASN A 60 10.73 -1.95 2.09
C ASN A 60 9.29 -2.43 2.28
N LEU A 61 8.58 -2.63 1.18
CA LEU A 61 7.17 -3.03 1.24
C LEU A 61 6.98 -4.41 1.88
N THR A 62 7.94 -5.30 1.72
CA THR A 62 7.86 -6.61 2.36
C THR A 62 7.88 -6.47 3.88
N LEU A 63 8.76 -5.62 4.40
CA LEU A 63 8.79 -5.35 5.84
C LEU A 63 7.51 -4.63 6.29
N PHE A 64 7.07 -3.65 5.52
CA PHE A 64 5.86 -2.92 5.84
C PHE A 64 4.62 -3.83 5.82
N SER A 65 4.59 -4.82 4.94
CA SER A 65 3.46 -5.74 4.84
C SER A 65 3.24 -6.56 6.10
N LYS A 66 4.24 -6.64 6.97
CA LYS A 66 4.17 -7.37 8.23
C LYS A 66 3.79 -6.48 9.41
N VAL A 67 3.45 -5.22 9.15
CA VAL A 67 3.12 -4.26 10.19
C VAL A 67 1.90 -4.73 11.00
N GLN A 68 1.94 -4.46 12.30
CA GLN A 68 0.82 -4.72 13.19
C GLN A 68 0.00 -3.44 13.35
N ILE A 69 -1.29 -3.60 13.64
CA ILE A 69 -2.16 -2.44 13.81
C ILE A 69 -1.67 -1.53 14.92
N SER A 70 -1.13 -2.11 16.00
CA SER A 70 -0.59 -1.35 17.11
C SER A 70 0.59 -0.47 16.69
N GLU A 71 1.37 -0.92 15.73
CA GLU A 71 2.48 -0.13 15.20
C GLU A 71 1.98 1.05 14.39
N LEU A 72 0.95 0.83 13.58
CA LEU A 72 0.35 1.91 12.79
C LEU A 72 -0.26 2.98 13.66
N LEU A 73 -0.89 2.59 14.75
CA LEU A 73 -1.55 3.54 15.66
C LEU A 73 -0.56 4.44 16.39
N LYS A 74 0.72 4.11 16.41
CA LYS A 74 1.74 4.95 17.02
C LYS A 74 2.05 6.21 16.22
N PHE A 75 1.74 6.20 14.93
CA PHE A 75 1.99 7.38 14.09
C PHE A 75 0.93 8.43 14.32
N ASN A 76 1.36 9.66 14.57
CA ASN A 76 0.44 10.76 14.73
C ASN A 76 -0.28 10.99 13.40
N GLY A 77 -1.59 11.03 13.45
CA GLY A 77 -2.41 11.17 12.24
C GLY A 77 -2.97 9.85 11.74
N ILE A 78 -2.58 8.72 12.32
CA ILE A 78 -3.12 7.41 11.96
C ILE A 78 -4.02 6.94 13.10
N GLY A 79 -5.33 7.10 12.92
CA GLY A 79 -6.32 6.54 13.85
C GLY A 79 -6.78 5.17 13.39
N GLU A 80 -7.77 4.64 14.09
CA GLU A 80 -8.27 3.29 13.82
C GLU A 80 -8.75 3.11 12.38
N ALA A 81 -9.52 4.05 11.86
CA ALA A 81 -10.08 3.93 10.51
C ALA A 81 -8.98 3.82 9.45
N LYS A 82 -7.97 4.66 9.57
CA LYS A 82 -6.85 4.64 8.62
C LYS A 82 -6.02 3.37 8.77
N ALA A 83 -5.76 2.95 10.01
CA ALA A 83 -5.02 1.72 10.27
C ALA A 83 -5.76 0.51 9.70
N ILE A 84 -7.07 0.45 9.86
CA ILE A 84 -7.89 -0.63 9.31
C ILE A 84 -7.80 -0.65 7.78
N SER A 85 -7.90 0.50 7.15
CA SER A 85 -7.80 0.58 5.68
C SER A 85 -6.46 0.07 5.17
N ILE A 86 -5.39 0.44 5.85
CA ILE A 86 -4.04 0.00 5.49
C ILE A 86 -3.92 -1.51 5.67
N MET A 87 -4.36 -2.03 6.81
CA MET A 87 -4.29 -3.46 7.09
C MET A 87 -5.10 -4.27 6.08
N ALA A 88 -6.29 -3.79 5.73
CA ALA A 88 -7.13 -4.46 4.75
C ALA A 88 -6.46 -4.50 3.37
N ALA A 89 -5.87 -3.39 2.95
CA ALA A 89 -5.17 -3.33 1.67
C ALA A 89 -3.97 -4.28 1.65
N LEU A 90 -3.21 -4.32 2.73
CA LEU A 90 -2.05 -5.21 2.84
C LEU A 90 -2.49 -6.68 2.82
N GLU A 91 -3.60 -7.00 3.47
CA GLU A 91 -4.09 -8.37 3.48
C GLU A 91 -4.57 -8.82 2.09
N ILE A 92 -5.22 -7.93 1.35
CA ILE A 92 -5.63 -8.24 -0.03
C ILE A 92 -4.39 -8.55 -0.87
N GLY A 93 -3.35 -7.74 -0.74
CA GLY A 93 -2.10 -7.96 -1.45
C GLY A 93 -1.45 -9.29 -1.10
N ARG A 94 -1.46 -9.64 0.19
CA ARG A 94 -0.92 -10.90 0.65
C ARG A 94 -1.66 -12.10 0.04
N ARG A 95 -2.98 -12.03 0.02
CA ARG A 95 -3.79 -13.12 -0.56
C ARG A 95 -3.56 -13.26 -2.05
N ARG A 96 -3.43 -12.16 -2.75
CA ARG A 96 -3.13 -12.18 -4.18
C ARG A 96 -1.77 -12.85 -4.44
N GLN A 97 -0.75 -12.49 -3.67
CA GLN A 97 0.58 -13.07 -3.78
C GLN A 97 0.56 -14.56 -3.48
N GLY A 98 -0.16 -14.98 -2.44
CA GLY A 98 -0.33 -16.38 -2.11
C GLY A 98 -1.01 -17.16 -3.20
N ALA A 99 -2.05 -16.60 -3.82
CA ALA A 99 -2.73 -17.23 -4.94
C ALA A 99 -1.81 -17.39 -6.16
N GLU A 100 -0.98 -16.40 -6.45
CA GLU A 100 -0.01 -16.49 -7.53
C GLU A 100 1.03 -17.58 -7.26
N GLN A 101 1.52 -17.67 -6.04
CA GLN A 101 2.49 -18.69 -5.66
C GLN A 101 1.89 -20.08 -5.77
N GLN A 102 0.67 -20.28 -5.32
CA GLN A 102 -0.02 -21.58 -5.43
C GLN A 102 -0.24 -21.94 -6.89
N LYS A 103 -0.59 -20.99 -7.71
CA LYS A 103 -0.77 -21.22 -9.13
C LYS A 103 0.53 -21.70 -9.77
N GLN A 104 1.65 -21.09 -9.43
CA GLN A 104 2.96 -21.48 -9.93
C GLN A 104 3.35 -22.88 -9.48
N ILE A 105 3.13 -23.20 -8.22
CA ILE A 105 3.40 -24.53 -7.67
C ILE A 105 2.56 -25.58 -8.40
N LYS A 106 1.30 -25.29 -8.61
CA LYS A 106 0.38 -26.20 -9.29
C LYS A 106 0.84 -26.47 -10.72
N VAL A 107 1.26 -25.46 -11.42
CA VAL A 107 1.80 -25.60 -12.77
C VAL A 107 3.09 -26.44 -12.77
N SER A 108 3.98 -26.20 -11.82
CA SER A 108 5.21 -26.96 -11.69
C SER A 108 4.93 -28.43 -11.37
N ASN A 109 3.98 -28.68 -10.50
CA ASN A 109 3.58 -30.06 -10.17
C ASN A 109 2.97 -30.76 -11.37
N SER A 110 2.16 -30.07 -12.13
CA SER A 110 1.60 -30.62 -13.36
C SER A 110 2.69 -30.98 -14.34
N ASN A 111 3.67 -30.12 -14.50
CA ASN A 111 4.81 -30.40 -15.37
C ASN A 111 5.61 -31.59 -14.86
N SER A 112 5.83 -31.71 -13.56
CA SER A 112 6.54 -32.82 -12.96
C SER A 112 5.80 -34.14 -13.19
N VAL A 113 4.50 -34.13 -13.02
CA VAL A 113 3.68 -35.32 -13.15
C VAL A 113 3.60 -35.79 -14.58
N TYR A 114 3.41 -34.88 -15.50
CA TYR A 114 3.17 -35.22 -16.89
C TYR A 114 4.40 -35.12 -17.77
N GLN A 115 5.48 -34.67 -17.24
CA GLN A 115 6.77 -34.54 -17.90
C GLN A 115 6.75 -33.83 -19.25
N HIS A 116 5.82 -34.22 -20.10
CA HIS A 116 5.77 -33.75 -21.48
C HIS A 116 4.66 -32.80 -21.75
N LEU A 117 3.85 -32.52 -20.75
CA LEU A 117 2.77 -31.58 -20.90
C LEU A 117 3.29 -30.17 -20.66
N LYS A 118 2.84 -29.29 -21.48
CA LYS A 118 3.20 -27.90 -21.31
C LYS A 118 2.46 -27.30 -20.13
N PRO A 119 2.99 -26.23 -19.53
CA PRO A 119 2.27 -25.50 -18.50
C PRO A 119 0.94 -25.04 -19.01
N PHE A 120 -0.03 -24.96 -18.14
CA PHE A 120 -1.39 -24.60 -18.50
C PHE A 120 -1.61 -23.13 -18.68
N LEU A 121 -0.58 -22.35 -18.60
CA LEU A 121 -0.69 -20.91 -18.72
C LEU A 121 -0.51 -20.44 -20.13
#